data_907d5691d346d78fcbb22b0239fb9674
#
_entry.id   907d5691d346d78fcbb22b0239fb9674
#
_cell.length_a   1.000
_cell.length_b   1.000
_cell.length_c   1.000
_cell.angle_alpha   90.00
_cell.angle_beta   90.00
_cell.angle_gamma   90.00
#
_symmetry.space_group_name_H-M   'P 1'
#
loop_
_entity.id
_entity.type
_entity.pdbx_description
1 polymer ?
#
loop_
_entity_poly.entity_id
_entity_poly.type
_entity_poly.pdbx_seq_one_letter_code
_entity_poly.pdbx_strand_id
1 'polypeptide(L)'
;MKRKLLTAIVAIAALSANAQWIQQAVPYGYEGYINDIRITDANTVWGNTWDAVTHSVPYTGDWVRTIDGGNTWTFGSVGAPSQYVISNIWPIDGDTCYVAMFDSTGAGGVEYKTTDGGATWAQVGASMFQAASSFADVTYFWDAQNGMAMGDPIGSPLKYEIWLTHDYGNTWTQVPPANEPGLANNAEYGITNLFAAAGGRIWFGTTYGDIYRSIDGGNTWTKSASGFPAYTGTTGARQDVSNMAFTDSLNGMIVQVNATTILLKTTTDGGMTWTDVTPSSGTVYSGDITAVPGTTQTYVSAGSNQTFGFGTSFTLDGGVNWLDIDQNISHTAIDFLDTVTGWTGEYITAGAFGGAYKFDGVLAAVPCTSPNVNSGTASANDSSICFMDTLTVTTVGAIAPTEGATHGFSIIVSTADISGNNDPLQDPSIVGGTGVQGSPQPTVLINDQTVFAPGMYYFTPVVYGNATGSGNVTQLTLDPSCTNTGTSVYVDLLDVGDPQCNVGVSDFALVQFGVTAFMKSEDQLDVRIRAVKSDAHSVITIFDMTGRKVFSSNYSVVKGLNDINIPVGDLSGGTYIIKTESAGSVASNKLIKF
;
A
#
# COMPACT_ATOMS: atom_id res chain seq x y z
N MET A 1 7.56 41.46 46.42
CA MET A 1 7.39 41.34 44.97
C MET A 1 7.68 39.90 44.56
N LYS A 2 6.60 39.11 44.37
CA LYS A 2 6.71 37.70 43.93
C LYS A 2 6.56 37.68 42.42
N ARG A 3 7.65 37.37 41.67
CA ARG A 3 7.62 37.09 40.23
C ARG A 3 6.95 35.74 40.00
N LYS A 4 5.81 35.73 39.32
CA LYS A 4 5.21 34.52 38.76
C LYS A 4 5.97 34.16 37.50
N LEU A 5 6.60 33.00 37.53
CA LEU A 5 7.16 32.36 36.34
C LEU A 5 6.02 31.74 35.53
N LEU A 6 5.76 32.28 34.35
CA LEU A 6 4.80 31.74 33.39
C LEU A 6 5.53 30.68 32.58
N THR A 7 5.29 29.41 32.88
CA THR A 7 5.81 28.29 32.08
C THR A 7 4.91 28.16 30.86
N ALA A 8 5.41 28.59 29.70
CA ALA A 8 4.76 28.31 28.43
C ALA A 8 5.02 26.82 28.09
N ILE A 9 3.97 26.02 28.15
CA ILE A 9 3.98 24.67 27.58
C ILE A 9 3.87 24.85 26.06
N VAL A 10 4.99 24.71 25.36
CA VAL A 10 4.99 24.53 23.92
C VAL A 10 4.54 23.10 23.68
N ALA A 11 3.28 22.94 23.28
CA ALA A 11 2.81 21.71 22.71
C ALA A 11 3.55 21.50 21.37
N ILE A 12 4.55 20.62 21.37
CA ILE A 12 5.10 20.08 20.14
C ILE A 12 3.98 19.18 19.59
N ALA A 13 3.22 19.70 18.63
CA ALA A 13 2.44 18.88 17.75
C ALA A 13 3.45 18.00 17.01
N ALA A 14 3.52 16.73 17.38
CA ALA A 14 4.12 15.74 16.52
C ALA A 14 3.28 15.78 15.23
N LEU A 15 3.88 16.25 14.15
CA LEU A 15 3.36 16.04 12.81
C LEU A 15 3.44 14.54 12.58
N SER A 16 2.35 13.85 12.91
CA SER A 16 2.12 12.49 12.46
C SER A 16 2.12 12.54 10.93
N ALA A 17 2.88 11.65 10.33
CA ALA A 17 2.78 11.36 8.90
C ALA A 17 1.29 11.29 8.52
N ASN A 18 0.92 12.03 7.50
CA ASN A 18 -0.42 12.35 7.08
C ASN A 18 -1.33 11.12 7.06
N ALA A 19 -2.24 11.03 8.02
CA ALA A 19 -3.44 10.25 7.81
C ALA A 19 -4.19 10.96 6.68
N GLN A 20 -4.24 10.36 5.50
CA GLN A 20 -4.98 10.93 4.35
C GLN A 20 -6.50 10.85 4.56
N TRP A 21 -6.94 10.30 5.69
CA TRP A 21 -8.32 10.21 6.09
C TRP A 21 -8.57 10.92 7.41
N ILE A 22 -9.55 11.82 7.44
CA ILE A 22 -10.00 12.52 8.64
C ILE A 22 -11.29 11.87 9.11
N GLN A 23 -11.26 11.27 10.30
CA GLN A 23 -12.42 10.64 10.91
C GLN A 23 -13.50 11.68 11.24
N GLN A 24 -14.75 11.34 10.91
CA GLN A 24 -15.93 12.15 11.13
C GLN A 24 -16.92 11.41 12.04
N ALA A 25 -17.48 12.12 13.02
CA ALA A 25 -18.49 11.54 13.90
C ALA A 25 -19.87 11.55 13.23
N VAL A 26 -20.44 10.38 13.02
CA VAL A 26 -21.81 10.20 12.52
C VAL A 26 -22.73 9.81 13.68
N PRO A 27 -23.87 10.47 13.85
CA PRO A 27 -24.66 10.37 15.10
C PRO A 27 -25.64 9.17 15.12
N TYR A 28 -25.34 8.04 14.50
CA TYR A 28 -26.17 6.86 14.70
C TYR A 28 -25.83 6.16 16.02
N GLY A 29 -26.85 5.89 16.82
CA GLY A 29 -26.74 5.46 18.22
C GLY A 29 -26.66 3.94 18.42
N TYR A 30 -26.16 3.18 17.44
CA TYR A 30 -26.02 1.73 17.50
C TYR A 30 -24.67 1.28 16.94
N GLU A 31 -24.31 0.04 17.16
CA GLU A 31 -23.15 -0.60 16.54
C GLU A 31 -23.49 -0.91 15.08
N GLY A 32 -22.77 -0.27 14.14
CA GLY A 32 -23.12 -0.37 12.74
C GLY A 32 -22.06 0.19 11.80
N TYR A 33 -22.42 0.31 10.54
CA TYR A 33 -21.55 0.87 9.51
C TYR A 33 -22.35 1.50 8.37
N ILE A 34 -21.69 2.37 7.62
CA ILE A 34 -22.19 2.87 6.34
C ILE A 34 -21.94 1.78 5.29
N ASN A 35 -23.03 1.27 4.71
CA ASN A 35 -22.97 0.17 3.74
C ASN A 35 -22.81 0.65 2.29
N ASP A 36 -23.34 1.83 1.96
CA ASP A 36 -23.17 2.51 0.67
C ASP A 36 -23.02 4.01 0.95
N ILE A 37 -22.13 4.66 0.23
CA ILE A 37 -21.84 6.10 0.37
C ILE A 37 -21.80 6.75 -1.01
N ARG A 38 -22.43 7.93 -1.16
CA ARG A 38 -22.53 8.65 -2.41
C ARG A 38 -22.26 10.12 -2.21
N ILE A 39 -21.39 10.68 -3.04
CA ILE A 39 -20.99 12.08 -3.05
C ILE A 39 -21.71 12.78 -4.20
N THR A 40 -22.47 13.85 -3.91
CA THR A 40 -23.10 14.67 -4.97
C THR A 40 -22.29 15.91 -5.30
N ASP A 41 -21.61 16.47 -4.30
CA ASP A 41 -20.69 17.60 -4.44
C ASP A 41 -19.69 17.61 -3.27
N ALA A 42 -18.75 18.56 -3.27
CA ALA A 42 -17.68 18.64 -2.27
C ALA A 42 -18.15 18.74 -0.79
N ASN A 43 -19.41 19.11 -0.57
CA ASN A 43 -19.99 19.29 0.75
C ASN A 43 -21.10 18.29 1.08
N THR A 44 -21.69 17.67 0.06
CA THR A 44 -22.89 16.86 0.19
C THR A 44 -22.60 15.38 -0.02
N VAL A 45 -22.87 14.61 1.02
CA VAL A 45 -22.69 13.16 1.05
C VAL A 45 -23.90 12.50 1.70
N TRP A 46 -24.37 11.43 1.09
CA TRP A 46 -25.38 10.55 1.65
C TRP A 46 -24.83 9.14 1.82
N GLY A 47 -25.38 8.39 2.77
CA GLY A 47 -25.09 6.97 2.91
C GLY A 47 -26.26 6.24 3.56
N ASN A 48 -26.41 4.96 3.26
CA ASN A 48 -27.27 4.08 4.03
C ASN A 48 -26.47 3.34 5.09
N THR A 49 -27.12 3.00 6.20
CA THR A 49 -26.45 2.36 7.33
C THR A 49 -27.03 0.99 7.63
N TRP A 50 -26.18 0.09 8.09
CA TRP A 50 -26.57 -1.24 8.53
C TRP A 50 -26.18 -1.45 10.00
N ASP A 51 -27.09 -2.11 10.74
CA ASP A 51 -26.81 -2.60 12.10
C ASP A 51 -25.93 -3.85 12.04
N ALA A 52 -24.76 -3.79 12.64
CA ALA A 52 -23.79 -4.85 12.64
C ALA A 52 -24.00 -5.91 13.74
N VAL A 53 -24.80 -5.61 14.75
CA VAL A 53 -25.01 -6.49 15.92
C VAL A 53 -26.10 -7.53 15.64
N THR A 54 -27.19 -7.07 15.08
CA THR A 54 -28.35 -7.96 14.98
C THR A 54 -28.30 -8.84 13.76
N HIS A 55 -27.65 -8.44 12.66
CA HIS A 55 -27.62 -9.13 11.35
C HIS A 55 -28.93 -9.85 11.01
N SER A 56 -29.94 -9.60 11.85
CA SER A 56 -31.26 -10.19 11.82
C SER A 56 -32.30 -9.08 11.96
N VAL A 57 -33.25 -9.12 11.12
CA VAL A 57 -34.41 -8.22 11.00
C VAL A 57 -34.82 -7.53 12.33
N PRO A 58 -35.11 -6.23 12.34
CA PRO A 58 -35.20 -5.43 11.11
C PRO A 58 -33.87 -4.72 10.79
N TYR A 59 -33.38 -4.95 9.58
CA TYR A 59 -32.41 -4.04 9.03
C TYR A 59 -33.03 -2.66 9.03
N THR A 60 -32.28 -1.68 9.43
CA THR A 60 -32.79 -0.33 9.51
C THR A 60 -32.86 0.26 8.09
N GLY A 61 -34.00 0.81 7.72
CA GLY A 61 -34.11 1.64 6.51
C GLY A 61 -33.51 3.01 6.81
N ASP A 62 -32.31 3.05 7.41
CA ASP A 62 -31.70 4.25 7.96
C ASP A 62 -30.65 4.81 7.01
N TRP A 63 -30.52 6.11 7.07
CA TRP A 63 -29.59 6.88 6.23
C TRP A 63 -28.87 7.94 7.03
N VAL A 64 -27.74 8.39 6.51
CA VAL A 64 -26.92 9.49 7.01
C VAL A 64 -26.68 10.51 5.92
N ARG A 65 -26.54 11.78 6.27
CA ARG A 65 -26.28 12.86 5.34
C ARG A 65 -25.47 13.97 5.97
N THR A 66 -24.51 14.51 5.21
CA THR A 66 -23.89 15.83 5.44
C THR A 66 -24.13 16.74 4.25
N ILE A 67 -24.22 18.06 4.49
CA ILE A 67 -24.30 19.12 3.46
C ILE A 67 -23.29 20.25 3.72
N ASP A 68 -22.37 20.04 4.62
CA ASP A 68 -21.35 21.01 5.03
C ASP A 68 -19.93 20.42 5.08
N GLY A 69 -19.70 19.38 4.26
CA GLY A 69 -18.42 18.73 4.13
C GLY A 69 -18.00 17.92 5.34
N GLY A 70 -18.98 17.38 6.09
CA GLY A 70 -18.77 16.51 7.24
C GLY A 70 -18.66 17.24 8.58
N ASN A 71 -18.81 18.58 8.63
CA ASN A 71 -18.80 19.30 9.90
C ASN A 71 -20.02 18.90 10.77
N THR A 72 -21.16 18.65 10.12
CA THR A 72 -22.34 18.08 10.78
C THR A 72 -22.96 16.96 9.94
N TRP A 73 -23.48 15.95 10.62
CA TRP A 73 -24.20 14.84 10.02
C TRP A 73 -25.62 14.75 10.56
N THR A 74 -26.55 14.46 9.67
CA THR A 74 -27.94 14.13 10.01
C THR A 74 -28.12 12.63 9.86
N PHE A 75 -28.79 12.02 10.81
CA PHE A 75 -29.21 10.62 10.79
C PHE A 75 -30.73 10.58 10.75
N GLY A 76 -31.31 9.68 9.96
CA GLY A 76 -32.74 9.50 9.85
C GLY A 76 -33.13 8.12 9.30
N SER A 77 -34.43 7.88 9.22
CA SER A 77 -35.00 6.67 8.66
C SER A 77 -35.96 7.01 7.53
N VAL A 78 -36.03 6.14 6.52
CA VAL A 78 -37.02 6.23 5.42
C VAL A 78 -38.45 6.10 5.97
N GLY A 79 -38.63 5.43 7.09
CA GLY A 79 -39.97 5.18 7.66
C GLY A 79 -40.80 4.16 6.89
N ALA A 80 -40.17 3.37 6.03
CA ALA A 80 -40.78 2.23 5.35
C ALA A 80 -41.18 1.12 6.39
N PRO A 81 -42.13 0.23 6.08
CA PRO A 81 -42.38 -0.95 6.89
C PRO A 81 -41.08 -1.74 7.16
N SER A 82 -40.95 -2.30 8.38
CA SER A 82 -39.70 -2.88 8.88
C SER A 82 -39.13 -4.06 8.11
N GLN A 83 -39.91 -4.69 7.24
CA GLN A 83 -39.41 -5.73 6.34
C GLN A 83 -38.58 -5.20 5.18
N TYR A 84 -38.67 -3.91 4.87
CA TYR A 84 -37.92 -3.33 3.75
C TYR A 84 -36.54 -2.86 4.20
N VAL A 85 -35.53 -3.25 3.41
CA VAL A 85 -34.12 -2.96 3.63
C VAL A 85 -33.60 -2.18 2.44
N ILE A 86 -32.81 -1.12 2.68
CA ILE A 86 -32.20 -0.36 1.60
C ILE A 86 -31.17 -1.24 0.87
N SER A 87 -31.41 -1.49 -0.41
CA SER A 87 -30.48 -2.13 -1.33
C SER A 87 -29.40 -1.18 -1.78
N ASN A 88 -29.81 0.06 -2.10
CA ASN A 88 -28.97 1.07 -2.69
C ASN A 88 -29.56 2.45 -2.42
N ILE A 89 -28.69 3.46 -2.25
CA ILE A 89 -29.07 4.86 -2.07
C ILE A 89 -28.52 5.69 -3.23
N TRP A 90 -29.37 6.54 -3.82
CA TRP A 90 -28.96 7.41 -4.93
C TRP A 90 -29.43 8.85 -4.73
N PRO A 91 -28.57 9.74 -4.21
CA PRO A 91 -28.86 11.15 -4.07
C PRO A 91 -28.70 11.89 -5.41
N ILE A 92 -29.54 12.90 -5.63
CA ILE A 92 -29.42 13.87 -6.72
C ILE A 92 -28.69 15.12 -6.22
N ASP A 93 -29.04 15.55 -5.01
CA ASP A 93 -28.46 16.72 -4.32
C ASP A 93 -28.63 16.58 -2.80
N GLY A 94 -28.47 17.70 -2.06
CA GLY A 94 -28.64 17.70 -0.60
C GLY A 94 -30.07 17.46 -0.14
N ASP A 95 -31.08 17.72 -0.97
CA ASP A 95 -32.50 17.62 -0.59
C ASP A 95 -33.21 16.43 -1.26
N THR A 96 -32.76 16.02 -2.43
CA THR A 96 -33.41 14.97 -3.25
C THR A 96 -32.59 13.69 -3.23
N CYS A 97 -33.21 12.59 -2.79
CA CYS A 97 -32.59 11.28 -2.77
C CYS A 97 -33.61 10.17 -3.05
N TYR A 98 -33.16 9.10 -3.69
CA TYR A 98 -33.94 7.89 -3.93
C TYR A 98 -33.31 6.70 -3.21
N VAL A 99 -34.12 5.73 -2.81
CA VAL A 99 -33.67 4.46 -2.25
C VAL A 99 -34.47 3.31 -2.85
N ALA A 100 -33.77 2.33 -3.41
CA ALA A 100 -34.34 1.03 -3.68
C ALA A 100 -34.31 0.19 -2.40
N MET A 101 -35.40 -0.52 -2.11
CA MET A 101 -35.52 -1.36 -0.94
C MET A 101 -36.11 -2.71 -1.28
N PHE A 102 -35.49 -3.81 -0.83
CA PHE A 102 -36.02 -5.17 -0.99
C PHE A 102 -36.82 -5.61 0.24
N ASP A 103 -37.74 -6.56 0.04
CA ASP A 103 -38.45 -7.21 1.14
C ASP A 103 -37.62 -8.36 1.72
N SER A 104 -37.12 -8.22 2.95
CA SER A 104 -36.31 -9.22 3.63
C SER A 104 -37.08 -10.46 4.07
N THR A 105 -38.41 -10.45 3.99
CA THR A 105 -39.30 -11.57 4.38
C THR A 105 -39.72 -12.42 3.20
N GLY A 106 -39.45 -12.00 1.96
CA GLY A 106 -39.88 -12.71 0.77
C GLY A 106 -39.44 -12.00 -0.51
N ALA A 107 -40.26 -12.12 -1.52
CA ALA A 107 -40.06 -11.46 -2.79
C ALA A 107 -40.74 -10.08 -2.80
N GLY A 108 -40.21 -9.18 -3.62
CA GLY A 108 -40.72 -7.84 -3.81
C GLY A 108 -39.75 -6.76 -3.43
N GLY A 109 -40.14 -5.54 -3.72
CA GLY A 109 -39.37 -4.35 -3.40
C GLY A 109 -40.22 -3.11 -3.53
N VAL A 110 -39.63 -2.00 -3.09
CA VAL A 110 -40.23 -0.68 -3.16
C VAL A 110 -39.17 0.37 -3.45
N GLU A 111 -39.60 1.49 -4.01
CA GLU A 111 -38.76 2.66 -4.23
C GLU A 111 -39.34 3.81 -3.40
N TYR A 112 -38.45 4.50 -2.68
CA TYR A 112 -38.80 5.72 -1.95
C TYR A 112 -38.00 6.92 -2.44
N LYS A 113 -38.60 8.09 -2.33
CA LYS A 113 -38.01 9.39 -2.67
C LYS A 113 -38.20 10.39 -1.55
N THR A 114 -37.20 11.18 -1.28
CA THR A 114 -37.29 12.44 -0.52
C THR A 114 -37.00 13.63 -1.42
N THR A 115 -37.54 14.81 -1.07
CA THR A 115 -37.24 16.11 -1.70
C THR A 115 -37.03 17.22 -0.67
N ASP A 116 -36.88 16.84 0.60
CA ASP A 116 -36.73 17.75 1.74
C ASP A 116 -35.58 17.31 2.68
N GLY A 117 -34.58 16.66 2.10
CA GLY A 117 -33.39 16.26 2.80
C GLY A 117 -33.59 15.09 3.77
N GLY A 118 -34.58 14.25 3.49
CA GLY A 118 -34.90 13.09 4.30
C GLY A 118 -35.86 13.37 5.46
N ALA A 119 -36.41 14.60 5.57
CA ALA A 119 -37.39 14.90 6.59
C ALA A 119 -38.69 14.12 6.35
N THR A 120 -39.08 13.94 5.08
CA THR A 120 -40.17 13.05 4.67
C THR A 120 -39.77 12.19 3.47
N TRP A 121 -40.31 10.98 3.39
CA TRP A 121 -40.12 10.04 2.29
C TRP A 121 -41.46 9.57 1.75
N ALA A 122 -41.57 9.50 0.45
CA ALA A 122 -42.78 9.02 -0.23
C ALA A 122 -42.45 7.83 -1.14
N GLN A 123 -43.25 6.78 -1.09
CA GLN A 123 -43.13 5.68 -2.03
C GLN A 123 -43.43 6.17 -3.46
N VAL A 124 -42.57 5.83 -4.40
CA VAL A 124 -42.75 6.07 -5.84
C VAL A 124 -42.81 4.74 -6.58
N GLY A 125 -43.27 4.74 -7.85
CA GLY A 125 -43.27 3.54 -8.66
C GLY A 125 -44.03 2.35 -8.04
N ALA A 126 -45.22 2.56 -7.50
CA ALA A 126 -45.98 1.54 -6.75
C ALA A 126 -46.28 0.26 -7.52
N SER A 127 -46.11 0.25 -8.86
CA SER A 127 -46.26 -0.95 -9.72
C SER A 127 -44.95 -1.70 -9.91
N MET A 128 -43.80 -1.15 -9.49
CA MET A 128 -42.50 -1.79 -9.63
C MET A 128 -42.31 -2.86 -8.56
N PHE A 129 -41.56 -3.90 -8.90
CA PHE A 129 -41.12 -4.96 -7.99
C PHE A 129 -42.25 -5.71 -7.25
N GLN A 130 -43.39 -5.92 -7.95
CA GLN A 130 -44.56 -6.59 -7.38
C GLN A 130 -44.69 -8.07 -7.76
N ALA A 131 -43.86 -8.58 -8.67
CA ALA A 131 -43.89 -10.00 -9.04
C ALA A 131 -43.35 -10.88 -7.90
N ALA A 132 -43.79 -12.15 -7.87
CA ALA A 132 -43.44 -13.10 -6.82
C ALA A 132 -41.94 -13.48 -6.79
N SER A 133 -41.17 -13.14 -7.83
CA SER A 133 -39.72 -13.32 -7.90
C SER A 133 -38.97 -11.97 -7.96
N SER A 134 -39.67 -10.84 -7.81
CA SER A 134 -39.05 -9.53 -7.83
C SER A 134 -38.15 -9.32 -6.64
N PHE A 135 -37.11 -8.48 -6.85
CA PHE A 135 -36.21 -8.01 -5.81
C PHE A 135 -35.62 -6.67 -6.29
N ALA A 136 -35.69 -5.63 -5.49
CA ALA A 136 -35.17 -4.33 -5.89
C ALA A 136 -33.67 -4.23 -5.57
N ASP A 137 -32.81 -4.16 -6.59
CA ASP A 137 -31.35 -4.17 -6.44
C ASP A 137 -30.71 -2.79 -6.53
N VAL A 138 -31.12 -1.98 -7.53
CA VAL A 138 -30.43 -0.74 -7.90
C VAL A 138 -31.43 0.32 -8.29
N THR A 139 -31.23 1.56 -7.84
CA THR A 139 -31.77 2.78 -8.44
C THR A 139 -30.61 3.70 -8.84
N TYR A 140 -30.75 4.35 -10.00
CA TYR A 140 -29.74 5.26 -10.56
C TYR A 140 -30.41 6.35 -11.37
N PHE A 141 -29.90 7.58 -11.30
CA PHE A 141 -30.33 8.71 -12.11
C PHE A 141 -29.16 9.31 -12.88
N TRP A 142 -29.31 9.46 -14.20
CA TRP A 142 -28.32 10.16 -15.04
C TRP A 142 -28.34 11.68 -14.79
N ASP A 143 -29.50 12.19 -14.46
CA ASP A 143 -29.78 13.57 -14.06
C ASP A 143 -31.03 13.58 -13.16
N ALA A 144 -31.45 14.75 -12.69
CA ALA A 144 -32.60 14.84 -11.80
C ALA A 144 -33.91 14.28 -12.39
N GLN A 145 -34.06 14.30 -13.73
CA GLN A 145 -35.29 13.95 -14.43
C GLN A 145 -35.30 12.47 -14.88
N ASN A 146 -34.15 12.00 -15.36
CA ASN A 146 -34.01 10.70 -16.01
C ASN A 146 -33.31 9.68 -15.12
N GLY A 147 -34.00 8.58 -14.85
CA GLY A 147 -33.48 7.52 -13.99
C GLY A 147 -33.94 6.13 -14.36
N MET A 148 -33.37 5.15 -13.71
CA MET A 148 -33.77 3.75 -13.79
C MET A 148 -33.81 3.08 -12.42
N ALA A 149 -34.62 2.03 -12.32
CA ALA A 149 -34.58 1.08 -11.24
C ALA A 149 -34.47 -0.34 -11.82
N MET A 150 -33.69 -1.22 -11.19
CA MET A 150 -33.44 -2.58 -11.67
C MET A 150 -33.57 -3.57 -10.51
N GLY A 151 -34.07 -4.74 -10.82
CA GLY A 151 -34.19 -5.85 -9.88
C GLY A 151 -34.11 -7.20 -10.58
N ASP A 152 -34.30 -8.24 -9.79
CA ASP A 152 -34.17 -9.64 -10.18
C ASP A 152 -35.05 -10.04 -11.38
N PRO A 153 -34.65 -11.08 -12.11
CA PRO A 153 -35.37 -11.54 -13.28
C PRO A 153 -36.80 -12.02 -12.99
N ILE A 154 -37.76 -11.55 -13.77
CA ILE A 154 -39.16 -11.88 -13.72
C ILE A 154 -39.68 -12.40 -15.07
N GLY A 155 -40.89 -12.97 -15.08
CA GLY A 155 -41.61 -13.33 -16.28
C GLY A 155 -41.24 -14.70 -16.90
N SER A 156 -41.69 -14.89 -18.15
CA SER A 156 -41.38 -16.10 -18.93
C SER A 156 -41.34 -15.73 -20.43
N PRO A 157 -40.16 -15.72 -21.08
CA PRO A 157 -38.83 -16.02 -20.50
C PRO A 157 -38.42 -15.03 -19.41
N LEU A 158 -37.52 -15.47 -18.49
CA LEU A 158 -36.98 -14.63 -17.43
C LEU A 158 -36.15 -13.49 -18.02
N LYS A 159 -36.39 -12.27 -17.55
CA LYS A 159 -35.70 -11.03 -17.90
C LYS A 159 -35.55 -10.19 -16.65
N TYR A 160 -34.50 -9.37 -16.58
CA TYR A 160 -34.33 -8.43 -15.46
C TYR A 160 -35.52 -7.47 -15.39
N GLU A 161 -35.97 -7.15 -14.20
CA GLU A 161 -37.04 -6.19 -14.01
C GLU A 161 -36.46 -4.77 -14.04
N ILE A 162 -36.48 -4.12 -15.21
CA ILE A 162 -35.90 -2.79 -15.42
C ILE A 162 -37.01 -1.78 -15.72
N TRP A 163 -36.96 -0.67 -14.98
CA TRP A 163 -37.91 0.43 -15.09
C TRP A 163 -37.17 1.73 -15.38
N LEU A 164 -37.78 2.58 -16.21
CA LEU A 164 -37.25 3.90 -16.58
C LEU A 164 -38.24 4.99 -16.18
N THR A 165 -37.71 6.12 -15.73
CA THR A 165 -38.43 7.37 -15.50
C THR A 165 -37.82 8.50 -16.33
N HIS A 166 -38.67 9.45 -16.77
CA HIS A 166 -38.27 10.67 -17.47
C HIS A 166 -38.93 11.92 -16.88
N ASP A 167 -39.43 11.82 -15.65
CA ASP A 167 -40.23 12.87 -14.98
C ASP A 167 -39.94 12.89 -13.46
N TYR A 168 -38.66 12.81 -13.07
CA TYR A 168 -38.24 12.90 -11.67
C TYR A 168 -38.77 11.74 -10.80
N GLY A 169 -38.93 10.53 -11.39
CA GLY A 169 -39.46 9.37 -10.67
C GLY A 169 -40.96 9.42 -10.36
N ASN A 170 -41.72 10.35 -10.97
CA ASN A 170 -43.18 10.41 -10.76
C ASN A 170 -43.91 9.29 -11.48
N THR A 171 -43.46 8.96 -12.69
CA THR A 171 -43.95 7.78 -13.44
C THR A 171 -42.80 6.90 -13.89
N TRP A 172 -43.07 5.59 -13.96
CA TRP A 172 -42.10 4.59 -14.35
C TRP A 172 -42.67 3.68 -15.45
N THR A 173 -41.84 3.37 -16.43
CA THR A 173 -42.20 2.49 -17.55
C THR A 173 -41.23 1.31 -17.60
N GLN A 174 -41.77 0.09 -17.62
CA GLN A 174 -40.93 -1.10 -17.70
C GLN A 174 -40.28 -1.25 -19.07
N VAL A 175 -39.00 -1.58 -19.11
CA VAL A 175 -38.26 -1.88 -20.35
C VAL A 175 -38.86 -3.15 -20.97
N PRO A 176 -39.20 -3.12 -22.27
CA PRO A 176 -39.73 -4.30 -22.95
C PRO A 176 -38.75 -5.49 -22.90
N PRO A 177 -39.19 -6.72 -22.58
CA PRO A 177 -38.32 -7.91 -22.53
C PRO A 177 -37.53 -8.19 -23.81
N ALA A 178 -37.98 -7.69 -24.96
CA ALA A 178 -37.27 -7.80 -26.24
C ALA A 178 -36.02 -6.95 -26.33
N ASN A 179 -35.89 -5.95 -25.46
CA ASN A 179 -34.76 -5.02 -25.41
C ASN A 179 -33.60 -5.52 -24.51
N GLU A 180 -33.76 -6.69 -23.93
CA GLU A 180 -32.77 -7.31 -23.06
C GLU A 180 -32.29 -8.66 -23.62
N PRO A 181 -30.99 -9.01 -23.43
CA PRO A 181 -30.49 -10.34 -23.72
C PRO A 181 -31.12 -11.37 -22.77
N GLY A 182 -31.17 -12.65 -23.18
CA GLY A 182 -31.59 -13.74 -22.31
C GLY A 182 -30.56 -14.01 -21.21
N LEU A 183 -31.01 -14.58 -20.08
CA LEU A 183 -30.14 -15.04 -19.01
C LEU A 183 -29.20 -16.16 -19.51
N ALA A 184 -28.00 -16.21 -18.95
CA ALA A 184 -27.10 -17.35 -19.18
C ALA A 184 -27.59 -18.61 -18.44
N ASN A 185 -28.24 -18.44 -17.30
CA ASN A 185 -28.79 -19.50 -16.47
C ASN A 185 -30.08 -18.99 -15.78
N ASN A 186 -31.11 -19.84 -15.70
CA ASN A 186 -32.36 -19.48 -15.03
C ASN A 186 -32.24 -19.27 -13.51
N ALA A 187 -31.09 -19.62 -12.92
CA ALA A 187 -30.74 -19.31 -11.53
C ALA A 187 -29.88 -18.04 -11.39
N GLU A 188 -29.68 -17.31 -12.48
CA GLU A 188 -29.00 -16.02 -12.49
C GLU A 188 -29.91 -14.95 -11.93
N TYR A 189 -29.36 -14.11 -11.03
CA TYR A 189 -30.04 -12.94 -10.47
C TYR A 189 -29.07 -11.78 -10.30
N GLY A 190 -29.61 -10.58 -10.00
CA GLY A 190 -28.88 -9.37 -9.72
C GLY A 190 -28.10 -9.45 -8.39
N ILE A 191 -27.37 -8.42 -8.11
CA ILE A 191 -26.67 -8.24 -6.84
C ILE A 191 -26.95 -6.81 -6.39
N THR A 192 -27.43 -6.66 -5.15
CA THR A 192 -27.73 -5.35 -4.56
C THR A 192 -26.56 -4.40 -4.70
N ASN A 193 -26.84 -3.17 -5.16
CA ASN A 193 -25.85 -2.09 -5.34
C ASN A 193 -24.68 -2.43 -6.28
N LEU A 194 -24.74 -3.53 -7.06
CA LEU A 194 -23.66 -3.89 -7.99
C LEU A 194 -23.90 -3.28 -9.36
N PHE A 195 -23.55 -2.02 -9.51
CA PHE A 195 -23.63 -1.31 -10.78
C PHE A 195 -22.51 -0.28 -10.88
N ALA A 196 -22.26 0.20 -12.09
CA ALA A 196 -21.43 1.36 -12.36
C ALA A 196 -22.04 2.19 -13.47
N ALA A 197 -21.83 3.50 -13.44
CA ALA A 197 -22.30 4.40 -14.47
C ALA A 197 -21.24 5.47 -14.78
N ALA A 198 -20.96 5.67 -16.07
CA ALA A 198 -19.99 6.66 -16.52
C ALA A 198 -20.24 7.03 -17.99
N GLY A 199 -20.05 8.30 -18.34
CA GLY A 199 -20.15 8.77 -19.72
C GLY A 199 -21.48 8.47 -20.41
N GLY A 200 -22.60 8.50 -19.66
CA GLY A 200 -23.94 8.22 -20.17
C GLY A 200 -24.27 6.73 -20.36
N ARG A 201 -23.37 5.86 -19.96
CA ARG A 201 -23.58 4.39 -19.94
C ARG A 201 -23.81 3.89 -18.54
N ILE A 202 -24.42 2.71 -18.44
CA ILE A 202 -24.60 2.01 -17.18
C ILE A 202 -24.32 0.52 -17.37
N TRP A 203 -23.77 -0.10 -16.33
CA TRP A 203 -23.48 -1.54 -16.24
C TRP A 203 -23.99 -2.09 -14.93
N PHE A 204 -24.40 -3.35 -14.93
CA PHE A 204 -24.60 -4.12 -13.70
C PHE A 204 -24.05 -5.53 -13.86
N GLY A 205 -23.63 -6.13 -12.76
CA GLY A 205 -23.10 -7.48 -12.70
C GLY A 205 -24.11 -8.48 -12.17
N THR A 206 -23.88 -9.77 -12.45
CA THR A 206 -24.78 -10.85 -12.06
C THR A 206 -24.06 -11.96 -11.29
N THR A 207 -24.82 -12.82 -10.64
CA THR A 207 -24.30 -13.97 -9.89
C THR A 207 -23.66 -15.05 -10.77
N TYR A 208 -23.79 -14.97 -12.09
CA TYR A 208 -23.16 -15.88 -13.05
C TYR A 208 -22.05 -15.23 -13.88
N GLY A 209 -21.63 -14.02 -13.48
CA GLY A 209 -20.50 -13.33 -14.11
C GLY A 209 -20.82 -12.66 -15.44
N ASP A 210 -22.10 -12.51 -15.79
CA ASP A 210 -22.51 -11.67 -16.90
C ASP A 210 -22.49 -10.20 -16.48
N ILE A 211 -22.01 -9.34 -17.38
CA ILE A 211 -22.04 -7.90 -17.25
C ILE A 211 -23.03 -7.36 -18.27
N TYR A 212 -24.16 -6.87 -17.79
CA TYR A 212 -25.16 -6.18 -18.60
C TYR A 212 -24.76 -4.72 -18.80
N ARG A 213 -25.00 -4.19 -19.99
CA ARG A 213 -24.62 -2.84 -20.37
C ARG A 213 -25.69 -2.17 -21.22
N SER A 214 -26.04 -0.93 -20.87
CA SER A 214 -26.83 -0.02 -21.72
C SER A 214 -26.00 1.21 -22.10
N ILE A 215 -26.17 1.69 -23.32
CA ILE A 215 -25.53 2.89 -23.87
C ILE A 215 -26.52 3.95 -24.32
N ASP A 216 -27.80 3.74 -24.06
CA ASP A 216 -28.93 4.57 -24.55
C ASP A 216 -29.91 4.92 -23.42
N GLY A 217 -29.39 5.12 -22.19
CA GLY A 217 -30.20 5.51 -21.04
C GLY A 217 -31.10 4.37 -20.53
N GLY A 218 -30.66 3.12 -20.60
CA GLY A 218 -31.41 1.96 -20.10
C GLY A 218 -32.45 1.38 -21.07
N ASN A 219 -32.63 1.96 -22.27
CA ASN A 219 -33.67 1.52 -23.20
C ASN A 219 -33.37 0.17 -23.84
N THR A 220 -32.10 -0.11 -24.16
CA THR A 220 -31.67 -1.40 -24.70
C THR A 220 -30.43 -1.90 -23.97
N TRP A 221 -30.30 -3.22 -23.87
CA TRP A 221 -29.24 -3.86 -23.15
C TRP A 221 -28.50 -4.90 -23.99
N THR A 222 -27.20 -4.99 -23.76
CA THR A 222 -26.32 -6.04 -24.25
C THR A 222 -25.61 -6.67 -23.06
N LYS A 223 -24.98 -7.83 -23.21
CA LYS A 223 -24.17 -8.42 -22.16
C LYS A 223 -22.87 -9.00 -22.67
N SER A 224 -21.90 -9.09 -21.80
CA SER A 224 -20.64 -9.79 -22.00
C SER A 224 -20.36 -10.68 -20.78
N ALA A 225 -19.59 -11.75 -20.95
CA ALA A 225 -19.13 -12.54 -19.82
C ALA A 225 -17.90 -11.90 -19.18
N SER A 226 -17.84 -11.83 -17.84
CA SER A 226 -16.66 -11.40 -17.09
C SER A 226 -15.44 -12.29 -17.35
N GLY A 227 -15.69 -13.60 -17.62
CA GLY A 227 -14.64 -14.60 -17.75
C GLY A 227 -13.91 -14.90 -16.42
N PHE A 228 -14.48 -14.56 -15.28
CA PHE A 228 -13.97 -15.02 -14.00
C PHE A 228 -14.16 -16.53 -13.82
N PRO A 229 -13.27 -17.21 -13.07
CA PRO A 229 -13.44 -18.63 -12.79
C PRO A 229 -14.65 -18.87 -11.88
N ALA A 230 -15.33 -19.99 -12.10
CA ALA A 230 -16.34 -20.45 -11.18
C ALA A 230 -15.72 -20.91 -9.85
N TYR A 231 -16.39 -20.61 -8.74
CA TYR A 231 -16.02 -21.08 -7.41
C TYR A 231 -17.24 -21.64 -6.67
N THR A 232 -17.02 -22.48 -5.67
CA THR A 232 -18.11 -23.03 -4.87
C THR A 232 -18.45 -22.07 -3.73
N GLY A 233 -19.56 -21.38 -3.86
CA GLY A 233 -20.15 -20.55 -2.79
C GLY A 233 -21.04 -21.37 -1.87
N THR A 234 -21.61 -20.73 -0.84
CA THR A 234 -22.55 -21.35 0.11
C THR A 234 -23.85 -21.85 -0.54
N THR A 235 -24.21 -21.31 -1.70
CA THR A 235 -25.42 -21.61 -2.47
C THR A 235 -25.16 -22.37 -3.78
N GLY A 236 -23.94 -22.89 -4.00
CA GLY A 236 -23.57 -23.61 -5.22
C GLY A 236 -22.43 -22.96 -6.00
N ALA A 237 -22.25 -23.36 -7.26
CA ALA A 237 -21.24 -22.77 -8.13
C ALA A 237 -21.64 -21.34 -8.53
N ARG A 238 -20.72 -20.39 -8.34
CA ARG A 238 -20.89 -18.96 -8.62
C ARG A 238 -19.73 -18.44 -9.47
N GLN A 239 -19.99 -17.37 -10.20
CA GLN A 239 -18.99 -16.61 -10.95
C GLN A 239 -19.15 -15.11 -10.72
N ASP A 240 -19.71 -14.74 -9.58
CA ASP A 240 -20.13 -13.36 -9.30
C ASP A 240 -19.02 -12.36 -9.63
N VAL A 241 -19.47 -11.22 -10.11
CA VAL A 241 -18.71 -9.99 -9.97
C VAL A 241 -19.04 -9.44 -8.58
N SER A 242 -18.02 -9.20 -7.77
CA SER A 242 -18.22 -8.69 -6.41
C SER A 242 -18.30 -7.17 -6.38
N ASN A 243 -17.49 -6.50 -7.22
CA ASN A 243 -17.45 -5.05 -7.34
C ASN A 243 -17.17 -4.63 -8.78
N MET A 244 -17.63 -3.45 -9.17
CA MET A 244 -17.31 -2.86 -10.47
C MET A 244 -17.23 -1.33 -10.39
N ALA A 245 -16.33 -0.76 -11.19
CA ALA A 245 -16.14 0.67 -11.27
C ALA A 245 -15.72 1.09 -12.69
N PHE A 246 -16.22 2.22 -13.19
CA PHE A 246 -15.86 2.75 -14.49
C PHE A 246 -15.43 4.22 -14.37
N THR A 247 -14.24 4.55 -14.87
CA THR A 247 -13.74 5.93 -14.90
C THR A 247 -14.38 6.76 -16.01
N ASP A 248 -14.77 6.11 -17.10
CA ASP A 248 -15.45 6.72 -18.24
C ASP A 248 -16.27 5.68 -19.02
N SER A 249 -16.79 6.06 -20.19
CA SER A 249 -17.61 5.17 -21.02
C SER A 249 -16.89 3.95 -21.59
N LEU A 250 -15.56 3.89 -21.54
CA LEU A 250 -14.73 2.84 -22.13
C LEU A 250 -13.91 2.08 -21.10
N ASN A 251 -13.38 2.78 -20.09
CA ASN A 251 -12.42 2.24 -19.14
C ASN A 251 -13.10 1.86 -17.83
N GLY A 252 -12.96 0.59 -17.45
CA GLY A 252 -13.56 0.06 -16.24
C GLY A 252 -12.78 -1.10 -15.65
N MET A 253 -13.09 -1.41 -14.40
CA MET A 253 -12.56 -2.55 -13.64
C MET A 253 -13.70 -3.34 -13.02
N ILE A 254 -13.56 -4.66 -13.01
CA ILE A 254 -14.41 -5.59 -12.26
C ILE A 254 -13.55 -6.43 -11.33
N VAL A 255 -14.13 -6.79 -10.20
CA VAL A 255 -13.46 -7.54 -9.14
C VAL A 255 -14.28 -8.78 -8.81
N GLN A 256 -13.62 -9.93 -8.68
CA GLN A 256 -14.18 -11.10 -8.03
C GLN A 256 -13.45 -11.35 -6.72
N VAL A 257 -14.20 -11.44 -5.63
CA VAL A 257 -13.70 -11.83 -4.32
C VAL A 257 -14.24 -13.21 -3.99
N ASN A 258 -13.37 -14.18 -3.80
CA ASN A 258 -13.74 -15.47 -3.25
C ASN A 258 -13.08 -15.67 -1.88
N ALA A 259 -13.26 -16.83 -1.25
CA ALA A 259 -12.81 -17.06 0.12
C ALA A 259 -11.30 -16.77 0.38
N THR A 260 -10.46 -16.79 -0.65
CA THR A 260 -8.99 -16.73 -0.50
C THR A 260 -8.29 -15.83 -1.51
N THR A 261 -8.98 -15.33 -2.54
CA THR A 261 -8.36 -14.58 -3.63
C THR A 261 -9.21 -13.40 -4.07
N ILE A 262 -8.53 -12.34 -4.50
CA ILE A 262 -9.09 -11.20 -5.23
C ILE A 262 -8.58 -11.29 -6.66
N LEU A 263 -9.50 -11.31 -7.62
CA LEU A 263 -9.17 -11.30 -9.05
C LEU A 263 -9.67 -10.00 -9.67
N LEU A 264 -8.83 -9.41 -10.50
CA LEU A 264 -9.11 -8.14 -11.18
C LEU A 264 -9.15 -8.35 -12.69
N LYS A 265 -10.07 -7.68 -13.35
CA LYS A 265 -10.07 -7.53 -14.81
C LYS A 265 -10.41 -6.08 -15.18
N THR A 266 -9.84 -5.63 -16.28
CA THR A 266 -10.10 -4.31 -16.85
C THR A 266 -10.64 -4.40 -18.26
N THR A 267 -11.33 -3.35 -18.66
CA THR A 267 -11.82 -3.13 -20.01
C THR A 267 -11.38 -1.76 -20.52
N THR A 268 -11.19 -1.64 -21.83
CA THR A 268 -10.95 -0.37 -22.54
C THR A 268 -11.93 -0.19 -23.70
N ASP A 269 -12.96 -1.02 -23.76
CA ASP A 269 -14.00 -1.02 -24.82
C ASP A 269 -15.42 -0.91 -24.24
N GLY A 270 -15.53 -0.49 -22.98
CA GLY A 270 -16.81 -0.30 -22.30
C GLY A 270 -17.45 -1.62 -21.85
N GLY A 271 -16.65 -2.61 -21.48
CA GLY A 271 -17.10 -3.88 -20.96
C GLY A 271 -17.55 -4.88 -22.03
N MET A 272 -17.12 -4.71 -23.28
CA MET A 272 -17.35 -5.75 -24.30
C MET A 272 -16.37 -6.91 -24.14
N THR A 273 -15.12 -6.59 -23.80
CA THR A 273 -14.08 -7.58 -23.48
C THR A 273 -13.37 -7.21 -22.17
N TRP A 274 -12.86 -8.22 -21.48
CA TRP A 274 -12.22 -8.12 -20.19
C TRP A 274 -10.85 -8.79 -20.20
N THR A 275 -9.84 -8.08 -19.68
CA THR A 275 -8.45 -8.56 -19.62
C THR A 275 -8.05 -8.74 -18.16
N ASP A 276 -7.40 -9.86 -17.83
CA ASP A 276 -6.87 -10.12 -16.50
C ASP A 276 -5.82 -9.09 -16.11
N VAL A 277 -5.88 -8.62 -14.87
CA VAL A 277 -4.86 -7.79 -14.24
C VAL A 277 -4.33 -8.50 -13.01
N THR A 278 -3.01 -8.69 -12.99
CA THR A 278 -2.33 -9.21 -11.79
C THR A 278 -1.56 -8.06 -11.17
N PRO A 279 -1.92 -7.63 -9.95
CA PRO A 279 -1.15 -6.61 -9.25
C PRO A 279 0.31 -7.03 -9.09
N SER A 280 1.23 -6.15 -9.44
CA SER A 280 2.68 -6.35 -9.29
C SER A 280 3.20 -5.74 -7.99
N SER A 281 2.50 -4.78 -7.41
CA SER A 281 2.85 -4.19 -6.12
C SER A 281 1.63 -3.65 -5.38
N GLY A 282 1.78 -3.48 -4.05
CA GLY A 282 0.78 -2.91 -3.16
C GLY A 282 -0.36 -3.87 -2.81
N THR A 283 -1.33 -3.37 -2.06
CA THR A 283 -2.47 -4.15 -1.54
C THR A 283 -3.76 -3.75 -2.26
N VAL A 284 -4.53 -4.74 -2.71
CA VAL A 284 -5.92 -4.55 -3.13
C VAL A 284 -6.82 -4.98 -1.99
N TYR A 285 -7.69 -4.09 -1.55
CA TYR A 285 -8.69 -4.42 -0.53
C TYR A 285 -10.00 -4.90 -1.16
N SER A 286 -10.73 -5.77 -0.47
CA SER A 286 -11.84 -6.53 -1.03
C SER A 286 -13.23 -6.02 -0.66
N GLY A 287 -13.33 -4.96 0.16
CA GLY A 287 -14.61 -4.48 0.67
C GLY A 287 -15.42 -3.75 -0.40
N ASP A 288 -14.84 -2.74 -0.99
CA ASP A 288 -15.46 -1.94 -2.03
C ASP A 288 -14.41 -1.36 -2.98
N ILE A 289 -14.82 -0.94 -4.17
CA ILE A 289 -13.97 -0.29 -5.16
C ILE A 289 -14.74 0.82 -5.87
N THR A 290 -14.11 1.98 -6.00
CA THR A 290 -14.66 3.09 -6.77
C THR A 290 -13.68 3.57 -7.84
N ALA A 291 -14.22 4.14 -8.91
CA ALA A 291 -13.45 4.84 -9.94
C ALA A 291 -13.35 6.32 -9.57
N VAL A 292 -12.26 6.96 -9.93
CA VAL A 292 -12.08 8.39 -9.71
C VAL A 292 -12.48 9.16 -10.97
N PRO A 293 -13.59 9.93 -10.93
CA PRO A 293 -14.06 10.69 -12.09
C PRO A 293 -13.01 11.67 -12.63
N GLY A 294 -12.98 11.82 -13.94
CA GLY A 294 -12.00 12.70 -14.62
C GLY A 294 -10.64 12.06 -14.87
N THR A 295 -10.45 10.82 -14.45
CA THR A 295 -9.27 10.00 -14.75
C THR A 295 -9.63 8.85 -15.69
N THR A 296 -8.64 8.12 -16.21
CA THR A 296 -8.88 6.97 -17.11
C THR A 296 -8.53 5.62 -16.49
N GLN A 297 -7.69 5.60 -15.46
CA GLN A 297 -7.14 4.37 -14.89
C GLN A 297 -6.98 4.43 -13.36
N THR A 298 -7.60 5.44 -12.71
CA THR A 298 -7.51 5.59 -11.26
C THR A 298 -8.70 4.94 -10.57
N TYR A 299 -8.40 3.97 -9.71
CA TYR A 299 -9.38 3.28 -8.88
C TYR A 299 -8.92 3.31 -7.43
N VAL A 300 -9.86 3.30 -6.49
CA VAL A 300 -9.58 3.24 -5.05
C VAL A 300 -10.29 2.03 -4.47
N SER A 301 -9.59 1.24 -3.67
CA SER A 301 -10.15 0.08 -2.96
C SER A 301 -10.21 0.32 -1.46
N ALA A 302 -11.24 -0.22 -0.83
CA ALA A 302 -11.47 -0.16 0.62
C ALA A 302 -11.60 -1.56 1.22
N GLY A 303 -11.17 -1.74 2.47
CA GLY A 303 -11.18 -3.01 3.16
C GLY A 303 -11.68 -2.94 4.59
N SER A 304 -12.62 -3.84 4.90
CA SER A 304 -13.17 -4.03 6.24
C SER A 304 -13.13 -5.50 6.69
N ASN A 305 -12.31 -6.34 6.06
CA ASN A 305 -12.33 -7.80 6.21
C ASN A 305 -11.00 -8.33 6.73
N GLN A 306 -11.03 -9.17 7.76
CA GLN A 306 -9.82 -9.77 8.34
C GLN A 306 -9.04 -10.67 7.38
N THR A 307 -9.70 -11.26 6.39
CA THR A 307 -9.04 -12.17 5.43
C THR A 307 -8.17 -11.41 4.43
N PHE A 308 -8.64 -10.24 3.97
CA PHE A 308 -7.98 -9.43 2.94
C PHE A 308 -7.40 -8.12 3.48
N GLY A 309 -7.54 -7.88 4.79
CA GLY A 309 -6.99 -6.72 5.47
C GLY A 309 -7.95 -5.55 5.62
N PHE A 310 -7.49 -4.59 6.41
CA PHE A 310 -8.15 -3.33 6.67
C PHE A 310 -7.29 -2.20 6.11
N GLY A 311 -7.91 -1.26 5.43
CA GLY A 311 -7.22 -0.10 4.86
C GLY A 311 -7.84 0.36 3.56
N THR A 312 -7.18 1.31 2.92
CA THR A 312 -7.51 1.81 1.60
C THR A 312 -6.25 1.91 0.74
N SER A 313 -6.40 1.69 -0.55
CA SER A 313 -5.33 1.86 -1.52
C SER A 313 -5.88 2.37 -2.84
N PHE A 314 -5.02 2.93 -3.67
CA PHE A 314 -5.40 3.38 -5.00
C PHE A 314 -4.39 2.96 -6.06
N THR A 315 -4.86 2.89 -7.29
CA THR A 315 -4.05 2.64 -8.48
C THR A 315 -4.19 3.79 -9.46
N LEU A 316 -3.15 4.07 -10.23
CA LEU A 316 -3.16 5.08 -11.31
C LEU A 316 -2.98 4.46 -12.70
N ASP A 317 -2.77 3.16 -12.76
CA ASP A 317 -2.39 2.39 -13.94
C ASP A 317 -3.31 1.19 -14.22
N GLY A 318 -4.56 1.30 -13.77
CA GLY A 318 -5.58 0.27 -14.03
C GLY A 318 -5.40 -1.00 -13.22
N GLY A 319 -4.79 -0.92 -12.03
CA GLY A 319 -4.70 -2.03 -11.09
C GLY A 319 -3.39 -2.81 -11.13
N VAL A 320 -2.41 -2.37 -11.91
CA VAL A 320 -1.09 -3.02 -11.97
C VAL A 320 -0.28 -2.72 -10.72
N ASN A 321 -0.25 -1.46 -10.31
CA ASN A 321 0.42 -1.05 -9.07
C ASN A 321 -0.57 -0.34 -8.15
N TRP A 322 -0.55 -0.69 -6.87
CA TRP A 322 -1.39 -0.13 -5.84
C TRP A 322 -0.55 0.59 -4.78
N LEU A 323 -1.04 1.73 -4.34
CA LEU A 323 -0.41 2.59 -3.33
C LEU A 323 -1.35 2.65 -2.13
N ASP A 324 -0.87 2.25 -0.95
CA ASP A 324 -1.67 2.32 0.27
C ASP A 324 -1.91 3.80 0.65
N ILE A 325 -3.16 4.13 0.95
CA ILE A 325 -3.54 5.40 1.56
C ILE A 325 -3.40 5.26 3.08
N ASP A 326 -3.95 4.17 3.62
CA ASP A 326 -3.80 3.79 5.02
C ASP A 326 -3.86 2.28 5.20
N GLN A 327 -3.54 1.81 6.39
CA GLN A 327 -3.57 0.39 6.77
C GLN A 327 -4.15 0.24 8.18
N ASN A 328 -4.74 -0.93 8.44
CA ASN A 328 -5.27 -1.31 9.76
C ASN A 328 -6.49 -0.50 10.23
N ILE A 329 -7.11 0.28 9.35
CA ILE A 329 -8.37 0.99 9.60
C ILE A 329 -9.45 0.33 8.75
N SER A 330 -10.63 0.09 9.34
CA SER A 330 -11.75 -0.52 8.62
C SER A 330 -12.48 0.51 7.78
N HIS A 331 -12.61 0.23 6.47
CA HIS A 331 -13.36 1.06 5.52
C HIS A 331 -14.40 0.20 4.82
N THR A 332 -15.69 0.51 4.99
CA THR A 332 -16.81 -0.36 4.58
C THR A 332 -17.35 -0.05 3.19
N ALA A 333 -17.40 1.22 2.82
CA ALA A 333 -17.84 1.70 1.51
C ALA A 333 -16.95 2.87 1.11
N ILE A 334 -16.79 3.13 -0.18
CA ILE A 334 -15.92 4.20 -0.66
C ILE A 334 -16.49 4.86 -1.91
N ASP A 335 -16.42 6.20 -1.95
CA ASP A 335 -16.76 6.98 -3.14
C ASP A 335 -15.81 8.17 -3.31
N PHE A 336 -15.56 8.56 -4.56
CA PHE A 336 -14.74 9.70 -4.93
C PHE A 336 -15.44 10.55 -5.97
N LEU A 337 -15.47 11.86 -5.73
CA LEU A 337 -15.97 12.86 -6.69
C LEU A 337 -14.87 13.26 -7.68
N ASP A 338 -13.64 13.32 -7.21
CA ASP A 338 -12.42 13.66 -7.97
C ASP A 338 -11.17 13.17 -7.21
N THR A 339 -9.99 13.55 -7.66
CA THR A 339 -8.71 13.13 -7.06
C THR A 339 -8.42 13.69 -5.68
N VAL A 340 -9.23 14.61 -5.15
CA VAL A 340 -9.04 15.27 -3.84
C VAL A 340 -10.25 15.19 -2.93
N THR A 341 -11.40 14.77 -3.46
CA THR A 341 -12.67 14.70 -2.73
C THR A 341 -13.14 13.26 -2.68
N GLY A 342 -13.01 12.64 -1.53
CA GLY A 342 -13.42 11.25 -1.30
C GLY A 342 -13.96 11.04 0.10
N TRP A 343 -14.75 9.99 0.27
CA TRP A 343 -15.34 9.58 1.53
C TRP A 343 -15.40 8.07 1.65
N THR A 344 -15.27 7.58 2.89
CA THR A 344 -15.50 6.17 3.20
C THR A 344 -16.38 6.02 4.44
N GLY A 345 -17.09 4.89 4.50
CA GLY A 345 -17.76 4.45 5.70
C GLY A 345 -16.80 3.74 6.66
N GLU A 346 -17.14 3.75 7.95
CA GLU A 346 -16.44 3.06 9.02
C GLU A 346 -17.38 2.10 9.74
N TYR A 347 -16.88 0.93 10.13
CA TYR A 347 -17.54 0.09 11.12
C TYR A 347 -17.29 0.67 12.51
N ILE A 348 -18.36 0.94 13.27
CA ILE A 348 -18.24 1.40 14.66
C ILE A 348 -18.90 0.45 15.64
N THR A 349 -18.31 0.35 16.84
CA THR A 349 -18.90 -0.32 17.99
C THR A 349 -19.73 0.66 18.80
N ALA A 350 -20.77 0.18 19.47
CA ALA A 350 -21.65 1.01 20.29
C ALA A 350 -20.86 1.86 21.30
N GLY A 351 -21.07 3.18 21.26
CA GLY A 351 -20.38 4.14 22.12
C GLY A 351 -19.02 4.64 21.62
N ALA A 352 -18.55 4.19 20.46
CA ALA A 352 -17.39 4.75 19.79
C ALA A 352 -17.75 6.03 19.00
N PHE A 353 -16.73 6.86 18.75
CA PHE A 353 -16.83 7.99 17.82
C PHE A 353 -16.32 7.54 16.44
N GLY A 354 -16.94 8.05 15.39
CA GLY A 354 -16.59 7.78 14.02
C GLY A 354 -17.81 7.47 13.17
N GLY A 355 -17.64 6.67 12.14
CA GLY A 355 -18.70 6.26 11.22
C GLY A 355 -18.45 6.66 9.78
N ALA A 356 -17.63 7.69 9.53
CA ALA A 356 -17.15 8.06 8.21
C ALA A 356 -15.74 8.63 8.27
N TYR A 357 -15.04 8.57 7.14
CA TYR A 357 -13.77 9.28 6.93
C TYR A 357 -13.87 10.16 5.69
N LYS A 358 -13.35 11.39 5.82
CA LYS A 358 -13.16 12.32 4.70
C LYS A 358 -11.73 12.25 4.21
N PHE A 359 -11.53 12.17 2.92
CA PHE A 359 -10.21 12.22 2.31
C PHE A 359 -9.61 13.63 2.43
N ASP A 360 -8.36 13.70 2.89
CA ASP A 360 -7.57 14.92 3.01
C ASP A 360 -6.20 14.71 2.36
N GLY A 361 -6.23 14.48 1.05
CA GLY A 361 -5.06 14.16 0.27
C GLY A 361 -5.25 14.45 -1.21
N VAL A 362 -4.38 13.91 -2.02
CA VAL A 362 -4.46 13.91 -3.48
C VAL A 362 -4.15 12.51 -3.98
N LEU A 363 -5.08 11.92 -4.75
CA LEU A 363 -4.81 10.71 -5.50
C LEU A 363 -3.98 11.06 -6.75
N ALA A 364 -2.73 11.23 -6.56
CA ALA A 364 -1.76 11.40 -7.63
C ALA A 364 -0.62 10.42 -7.38
N ALA A 365 0.09 9.99 -8.43
CA ALA A 365 1.46 9.57 -8.21
C ALA A 365 2.08 10.71 -7.39
N VAL A 366 2.55 10.40 -6.19
CA VAL A 366 3.30 11.41 -5.45
C VAL A 366 4.45 11.74 -6.38
N PRO A 367 4.43 12.90 -7.07
CA PRO A 367 5.58 13.24 -7.85
C PRO A 367 6.71 13.31 -6.84
N CYS A 368 7.84 12.69 -7.14
CA CYS A 368 9.09 13.01 -6.47
C CYS A 368 9.49 14.44 -6.78
N THR A 369 8.55 15.35 -6.70
CA THR A 369 8.67 16.78 -6.88
C THR A 369 8.84 17.50 -5.54
N SER A 370 9.68 16.96 -4.72
CA SER A 370 10.48 17.87 -3.96
C SER A 370 11.34 18.60 -5.01
N PRO A 371 11.19 19.91 -5.26
CA PRO A 371 11.88 20.59 -6.35
C PRO A 371 13.41 20.51 -6.26
N ASN A 372 13.95 19.79 -5.29
CA ASN A 372 15.35 19.69 -4.96
C ASN A 372 15.81 18.24 -4.70
N VAL A 373 15.06 17.19 -5.10
CA VAL A 373 15.54 15.81 -4.97
C VAL A 373 16.80 15.64 -5.82
N ASN A 374 17.90 15.32 -5.17
CA ASN A 374 19.19 15.11 -5.81
C ASN A 374 19.92 13.98 -5.11
N SER A 375 20.36 12.99 -5.83
CA SER A 375 21.17 11.89 -5.30
C SER A 375 22.62 12.30 -5.02
N GLY A 376 23.05 13.43 -5.53
CA GLY A 376 24.37 13.98 -5.26
C GLY A 376 25.51 13.29 -6.01
N THR A 377 26.72 13.53 -5.55
CA THR A 377 27.95 12.94 -6.09
C THR A 377 28.65 12.19 -4.97
N ALA A 378 28.96 10.93 -5.19
CA ALA A 378 29.78 10.15 -4.26
C ALA A 378 31.26 10.53 -4.39
N SER A 379 31.95 10.53 -3.26
CA SER A 379 33.41 10.66 -3.20
C SER A 379 33.96 9.67 -2.17
N ALA A 380 35.09 9.08 -2.48
CA ALA A 380 35.80 8.18 -1.59
C ALA A 380 37.02 8.89 -0.98
N ASN A 381 37.41 8.45 0.21
CA ASN A 381 38.64 8.93 0.85
C ASN A 381 39.91 8.49 0.09
N ASP A 382 39.82 7.41 -0.69
CA ASP A 382 40.86 6.92 -1.56
C ASP A 382 40.26 6.23 -2.80
N SER A 383 40.96 6.21 -3.91
CA SER A 383 40.59 5.52 -5.15
C SER A 383 41.06 4.06 -5.22
N SER A 384 41.94 3.65 -4.31
CA SER A 384 42.47 2.31 -4.16
C SER A 384 42.64 1.99 -2.68
N ILE A 385 42.00 0.94 -2.21
CA ILE A 385 41.97 0.57 -0.79
C ILE A 385 42.67 -0.76 -0.61
N CYS A 386 43.71 -0.75 0.22
CA CYS A 386 44.46 -1.95 0.56
C CYS A 386 43.65 -2.90 1.47
N PHE A 387 44.04 -4.15 1.48
CA PHE A 387 43.44 -5.14 2.38
C PHE A 387 43.47 -4.65 3.84
N MET A 388 42.34 -4.75 4.52
CA MET A 388 42.09 -4.29 5.91
C MET A 388 42.12 -2.78 6.12
N ASP A 389 42.32 -1.98 5.08
CA ASP A 389 42.15 -0.52 5.17
C ASP A 389 40.66 -0.13 5.13
N THR A 390 40.39 1.07 5.60
CA THR A 390 39.04 1.59 5.71
C THR A 390 38.73 2.51 4.52
N LEU A 391 37.69 2.12 3.78
CA LEU A 391 37.06 2.98 2.79
C LEU A 391 35.97 3.81 3.46
N THR A 392 36.00 5.11 3.23
CA THR A 392 34.89 6.00 3.60
C THR A 392 34.33 6.63 2.33
N VAL A 393 33.08 6.31 2.02
CA VAL A 393 32.34 6.93 0.93
C VAL A 393 31.42 8.00 1.50
N THR A 394 31.56 9.23 1.03
CA THR A 394 30.71 10.35 1.37
C THR A 394 29.94 10.84 0.16
N THR A 395 28.77 11.43 0.38
CA THR A 395 27.93 11.97 -0.69
C THR A 395 27.72 13.45 -0.46
N VAL A 396 27.98 14.25 -1.50
CA VAL A 396 27.81 15.71 -1.46
C VAL A 396 26.61 16.10 -2.33
N GLY A 397 25.75 16.95 -1.78
CA GLY A 397 24.60 17.50 -2.51
C GLY A 397 23.39 16.56 -2.58
N ALA A 398 23.43 15.41 -1.92
CA ALA A 398 22.25 14.53 -1.88
C ALA A 398 21.16 15.11 -1.00
N ILE A 399 19.94 15.14 -1.53
CA ILE A 399 18.71 15.57 -0.87
C ILE A 399 17.67 14.49 -1.13
N ALA A 400 17.35 13.70 -0.11
CA ALA A 400 16.34 12.66 -0.20
C ALA A 400 14.93 13.28 -0.24
N PRO A 401 13.96 12.60 -0.88
CA PRO A 401 12.55 12.97 -0.74
C PRO A 401 12.15 12.97 0.73
N THR A 402 11.28 13.88 1.10
CA THR A 402 10.69 13.95 2.46
C THR A 402 9.27 13.41 2.47
N GLU A 403 8.74 13.03 1.31
CA GLU A 403 7.36 12.62 1.07
C GLU A 403 7.30 11.20 0.48
N GLY A 404 6.19 10.52 0.72
CA GLY A 404 5.95 9.15 0.29
C GLY A 404 6.24 8.10 1.36
N ALA A 405 5.53 6.96 1.27
CA ALA A 405 5.82 5.79 2.10
C ALA A 405 7.22 5.28 1.74
N THR A 406 8.01 4.92 2.71
CA THR A 406 9.39 4.45 2.57
C THR A 406 10.22 5.29 1.62
N HIS A 407 10.75 6.37 2.11
CA HIS A 407 11.68 7.25 1.39
C HIS A 407 13.03 7.28 2.10
N GLY A 408 14.07 7.60 1.36
CA GLY A 408 15.39 7.67 1.98
C GLY A 408 16.55 7.85 1.01
N PHE A 409 17.72 7.63 1.59
CA PHE A 409 19.00 7.62 0.93
C PHE A 409 19.72 6.29 1.17
N SER A 410 20.44 5.82 0.17
CA SER A 410 21.33 4.65 0.29
C SER A 410 22.50 4.76 -0.68
N ILE A 411 23.50 3.90 -0.52
CA ILE A 411 24.55 3.70 -1.51
C ILE A 411 24.43 2.28 -2.07
N ILE A 412 24.38 2.18 -3.39
CA ILE A 412 24.43 0.91 -4.11
C ILE A 412 25.86 0.62 -4.50
N VAL A 413 26.28 -0.64 -4.37
CA VAL A 413 27.59 -1.13 -4.78
C VAL A 413 27.42 -2.01 -6.02
N SER A 414 28.15 -1.71 -7.08
CA SER A 414 28.06 -2.38 -8.37
C SER A 414 29.43 -2.62 -9.00
N THR A 415 29.52 -3.55 -9.94
CA THR A 415 30.74 -3.81 -10.72
C THR A 415 30.80 -3.00 -12.03
N ALA A 416 29.76 -2.21 -12.32
CA ALA A 416 29.71 -1.28 -13.43
C ALA A 416 29.15 0.07 -12.96
N ASP A 417 29.43 1.15 -13.69
CA ASP A 417 28.88 2.48 -13.40
C ASP A 417 27.38 2.52 -13.74
N ILE A 418 26.56 2.76 -12.73
CA ILE A 418 25.10 2.88 -12.84
C ILE A 418 24.61 4.31 -12.63
N SER A 419 25.49 5.31 -12.71
CA SER A 419 25.13 6.73 -12.58
C SER A 419 23.99 7.11 -13.52
N GLY A 420 22.95 7.77 -12.97
CA GLY A 420 21.78 8.23 -13.74
C GLY A 420 20.79 7.14 -14.15
N ASN A 421 20.94 5.90 -13.68
CA ASN A 421 19.97 4.83 -13.89
C ASN A 421 18.78 5.03 -12.92
N ASN A 422 17.58 5.24 -13.43
CA ASN A 422 16.37 5.46 -12.62
C ASN A 422 15.74 4.15 -12.10
N ASP A 423 16.16 3.00 -12.63
CA ASP A 423 15.77 1.68 -12.11
C ASP A 423 17.04 0.85 -11.82
N PRO A 424 17.87 1.31 -10.85
CA PRO A 424 19.17 0.73 -10.61
C PRO A 424 19.11 -0.74 -10.19
N LEU A 425 18.06 -1.16 -9.47
CA LEU A 425 18.00 -2.52 -8.89
C LEU A 425 17.77 -3.63 -9.94
N GLN A 426 17.41 -3.29 -11.16
CA GLN A 426 17.34 -4.23 -12.28
C GLN A 426 18.71 -4.45 -12.95
N ASP A 427 19.74 -3.70 -12.57
CA ASP A 427 21.07 -3.83 -13.17
C ASP A 427 21.80 -5.06 -12.62
N PRO A 428 22.20 -6.00 -13.48
CA PRO A 428 22.85 -7.25 -13.04
C PRO A 428 24.26 -7.04 -12.44
N SER A 429 24.84 -5.84 -12.55
CA SER A 429 26.14 -5.52 -11.96
C SER A 429 26.08 -5.25 -10.45
N ILE A 430 24.89 -5.12 -9.87
CA ILE A 430 24.75 -4.85 -8.44
C ILE A 430 25.18 -6.05 -7.61
N VAL A 431 26.01 -5.76 -6.61
CA VAL A 431 26.55 -6.76 -5.68
C VAL A 431 26.21 -6.47 -4.22
N GLY A 432 25.70 -5.28 -3.91
CA GLY A 432 25.30 -4.92 -2.56
C GLY A 432 24.78 -3.50 -2.40
N GLY A 433 24.46 -3.11 -1.18
CA GLY A 433 24.02 -1.76 -0.86
C GLY A 433 23.87 -1.54 0.65
N THR A 434 23.73 -0.29 1.03
CA THR A 434 23.52 0.09 2.44
C THR A 434 22.05 -0.07 2.85
N GLY A 435 21.79 -0.07 4.17
CA GLY A 435 20.44 0.08 4.70
C GLY A 435 19.84 1.44 4.38
N VAL A 436 18.52 1.53 4.56
CA VAL A 436 17.77 2.77 4.41
C VAL A 436 18.24 3.82 5.43
N GLN A 437 18.59 5.01 4.96
CA GLN A 437 19.01 6.13 5.78
C GLN A 437 18.07 7.31 5.53
N GLY A 438 17.62 7.96 6.58
CA GLY A 438 16.76 9.15 6.46
C GLY A 438 17.48 10.40 5.90
N SER A 439 18.82 10.41 5.96
CA SER A 439 19.68 11.46 5.40
C SER A 439 21.02 10.88 4.98
N PRO A 440 21.74 11.53 4.05
CA PRO A 440 23.07 11.08 3.63
C PRO A 440 24.03 11.01 4.82
N GLN A 441 24.60 9.84 5.05
CA GLN A 441 25.63 9.58 6.06
C GLN A 441 26.86 8.99 5.37
N PRO A 442 28.08 9.23 5.89
CA PRO A 442 29.26 8.55 5.41
C PRO A 442 29.11 7.02 5.57
N THR A 443 29.33 6.30 4.49
CA THR A 443 29.40 4.84 4.51
C THR A 443 30.83 4.40 4.73
N VAL A 444 31.07 3.61 5.76
CA VAL A 444 32.40 3.11 6.13
C VAL A 444 32.44 1.60 5.87
N LEU A 445 33.38 1.16 5.08
CA LEU A 445 33.66 -0.23 4.76
C LEU A 445 35.11 -0.58 5.08
N ILE A 446 35.36 -1.82 5.46
CA ILE A 446 36.71 -2.37 5.60
C ILE A 446 36.92 -3.34 4.45
N ASN A 447 38.03 -3.22 3.71
CA ASN A 447 38.41 -4.18 2.68
C ASN A 447 38.94 -5.45 3.30
N ASP A 448 38.06 -6.30 3.85
CA ASP A 448 38.39 -7.57 4.47
C ASP A 448 38.20 -8.80 3.55
N GLN A 449 37.74 -8.54 2.33
CA GLN A 449 37.47 -9.53 1.27
C GLN A 449 36.45 -10.61 1.64
N THR A 450 35.75 -10.48 2.75
CA THR A 450 34.67 -11.41 3.12
C THR A 450 33.32 -10.98 2.51
N VAL A 451 33.19 -9.70 2.17
CA VAL A 451 31.97 -9.11 1.59
C VAL A 451 32.14 -8.91 0.09
N PHE A 452 33.25 -8.34 -0.35
CA PHE A 452 33.57 -8.09 -1.75
C PHE A 452 34.93 -8.70 -2.10
N ALA A 453 35.01 -9.44 -3.20
CA ALA A 453 36.28 -9.92 -3.73
C ALA A 453 37.16 -8.73 -4.19
N PRO A 454 38.52 -8.90 -4.28
CA PRO A 454 39.35 -7.86 -4.89
C PRO A 454 38.88 -7.47 -6.30
N GLY A 455 38.90 -6.19 -6.62
CA GLY A 455 38.48 -5.66 -7.90
C GLY A 455 37.89 -4.26 -7.84
N MET A 456 37.49 -3.76 -8.98
CA MET A 456 36.90 -2.43 -9.12
C MET A 456 35.41 -2.44 -8.80
N TYR A 457 34.99 -1.51 -7.95
CA TYR A 457 33.59 -1.31 -7.57
C TYR A 457 33.18 0.15 -7.69
N TYR A 458 31.93 0.35 -8.05
CA TYR A 458 31.27 1.64 -8.11
C TYR A 458 30.35 1.80 -6.91
N PHE A 459 30.43 2.92 -6.25
CA PHE A 459 29.59 3.31 -5.13
C PHE A 459 28.68 4.44 -5.60
N THR A 460 27.41 4.12 -5.82
CA THR A 460 26.44 5.04 -6.41
C THR A 460 25.44 5.48 -5.37
N PRO A 461 25.34 6.80 -5.09
CA PRO A 461 24.31 7.30 -4.19
C PRO A 461 22.96 7.21 -4.88
N VAL A 462 21.95 6.75 -4.15
CA VAL A 462 20.57 6.69 -4.59
C VAL A 462 19.65 7.35 -3.57
N VAL A 463 18.74 8.18 -4.06
CA VAL A 463 17.61 8.70 -3.31
C VAL A 463 16.33 8.14 -3.91
N TYR A 464 15.38 7.79 -3.06
CA TYR A 464 14.14 7.16 -3.48
C TYR A 464 12.99 7.55 -2.56
N GLY A 465 11.79 7.55 -3.14
CA GLY A 465 10.50 7.62 -2.43
C GLY A 465 9.60 6.50 -2.92
N ASN A 466 8.49 6.26 -2.23
CA ASN A 466 7.51 5.22 -2.56
C ASN A 466 8.10 3.80 -2.69
N ALA A 467 9.25 3.53 -2.08
CA ALA A 467 9.82 2.20 -2.09
C ALA A 467 8.97 1.24 -1.26
N THR A 468 8.91 -0.03 -1.67
CA THR A 468 8.25 -1.09 -0.92
C THR A 468 9.25 -2.15 -0.48
N GLY A 469 8.96 -2.88 0.60
CA GLY A 469 9.87 -3.86 1.19
C GLY A 469 10.58 -3.32 2.44
N SER A 470 11.49 -4.09 2.98
CA SER A 470 12.27 -3.78 4.19
C SER A 470 13.67 -4.37 4.10
N GLY A 471 14.64 -3.77 4.81
CA GLY A 471 16.01 -4.24 4.84
C GLY A 471 17.00 -3.26 4.19
N ASN A 472 18.01 -3.77 3.50
CA ASN A 472 18.92 -2.89 2.74
C ASN A 472 18.30 -2.50 1.38
N VAL A 473 18.89 -1.52 0.70
CA VAL A 473 18.35 -1.00 -0.56
C VAL A 473 18.13 -2.09 -1.63
N THR A 474 18.94 -3.12 -1.66
CA THR A 474 18.82 -4.23 -2.64
C THR A 474 17.67 -5.19 -2.33
N GLN A 475 17.01 -5.03 -1.19
CA GLN A 475 15.81 -5.80 -0.79
C GLN A 475 14.52 -4.99 -0.98
N LEU A 476 14.64 -3.74 -1.42
CA LEU A 476 13.49 -2.88 -1.72
C LEU A 476 13.07 -3.07 -3.18
N THR A 477 11.80 -2.79 -3.45
CA THR A 477 11.32 -2.47 -4.79
C THR A 477 11.24 -0.95 -4.87
N LEU A 478 12.02 -0.36 -5.76
CA LEU A 478 12.05 1.09 -5.96
C LEU A 478 11.02 1.49 -7.01
N ASP A 479 10.41 2.65 -6.83
CA ASP A 479 9.59 3.29 -7.84
C ASP A 479 10.51 4.06 -8.80
N PRO A 480 10.63 3.67 -10.09
CA PRO A 480 11.54 4.35 -11.03
C PRO A 480 11.18 5.82 -11.26
N SER A 481 9.92 6.20 -11.07
CA SER A 481 9.47 7.60 -11.16
C SER A 481 9.92 8.44 -9.97
N CYS A 482 10.24 7.76 -8.86
CA CYS A 482 10.65 8.32 -7.58
C CYS A 482 12.09 7.96 -7.18
N THR A 483 12.87 7.43 -8.11
CA THR A 483 14.25 7.03 -7.86
C THR A 483 15.19 7.90 -8.68
N ASN A 484 16.23 8.37 -8.05
CA ASN A 484 17.31 9.08 -8.73
C ASN A 484 18.65 8.55 -8.25
N THR A 485 19.54 8.19 -9.18
CA THR A 485 20.92 7.82 -8.89
C THR A 485 21.85 8.96 -9.25
N GLY A 486 22.78 9.22 -8.35
CA GLY A 486 23.77 10.26 -8.55
C GLY A 486 25.02 9.80 -9.28
N THR A 487 26.03 10.61 -9.19
CA THR A 487 27.34 10.28 -9.79
C THR A 487 28.08 9.30 -8.89
N SER A 488 28.44 8.17 -9.45
CA SER A 488 29.24 7.14 -8.78
C SER A 488 30.68 7.58 -8.54
N VAL A 489 31.29 7.02 -7.51
CA VAL A 489 32.74 6.97 -7.35
C VAL A 489 33.21 5.54 -7.50
N TYR A 490 34.26 5.31 -8.27
CA TYR A 490 34.88 3.99 -8.33
C TYR A 490 36.02 3.85 -7.33
N VAL A 491 36.17 2.66 -6.78
CA VAL A 491 37.26 2.31 -5.87
C VAL A 491 37.77 0.93 -6.24
N ASP A 492 39.08 0.78 -6.28
CA ASP A 492 39.75 -0.49 -6.48
C ASP A 492 40.06 -1.15 -5.13
N LEU A 493 39.41 -2.25 -4.83
CA LEU A 493 39.70 -3.05 -3.64
C LEU A 493 40.86 -4.00 -3.94
N LEU A 494 42.04 -3.62 -3.49
CA LEU A 494 43.28 -4.31 -3.79
C LEU A 494 43.42 -5.60 -2.98
N ASP A 495 43.99 -6.61 -3.61
CA ASP A 495 44.24 -7.91 -2.98
C ASP A 495 45.34 -7.84 -1.91
N VAL A 496 45.35 -8.87 -1.09
CA VAL A 496 46.44 -9.10 -0.13
C VAL A 496 47.78 -9.20 -0.88
N GLY A 497 48.69 -8.22 -0.61
CA GLY A 497 50.03 -8.22 -1.24
C GLY A 497 50.12 -7.48 -2.59
N ASP A 498 49.08 -6.74 -2.97
CA ASP A 498 49.15 -5.87 -4.15
C ASP A 498 50.31 -4.88 -4.02
N PRO A 499 51.15 -4.73 -5.10
CA PRO A 499 52.30 -3.83 -5.07
C PRO A 499 51.96 -2.37 -4.77
N GLN A 500 50.76 -1.91 -5.09
CA GLN A 500 50.30 -0.52 -4.80
C GLN A 500 50.13 -0.26 -3.32
N CYS A 501 49.88 -1.28 -2.50
CA CYS A 501 49.78 -1.20 -1.07
C CYS A 501 51.14 -1.07 -0.36
N ASN A 502 52.23 -1.09 -1.10
CA ASN A 502 53.58 -1.05 -0.60
C ASN A 502 54.31 0.29 -0.86
N VAL A 503 53.62 1.33 -1.33
CA VAL A 503 54.21 2.62 -1.69
C VAL A 503 54.04 3.64 -0.59
N GLY A 504 55.05 3.78 0.24
CA GLY A 504 55.23 4.98 1.04
C GLY A 504 55.61 4.74 2.49
N VAL A 505 56.86 4.89 2.71
CA VAL A 505 57.70 5.12 3.87
C VAL A 505 58.64 3.96 4.17
N SER A 506 59.88 4.33 4.32
CA SER A 506 61.05 3.53 4.63
C SER A 506 61.01 2.69 5.89
N ASP A 507 60.11 1.70 5.92
CA ASP A 507 60.15 0.62 6.92
C ASP A 507 59.67 -0.70 6.27
N PHE A 508 60.39 -1.12 5.25
CA PHE A 508 60.19 -2.35 4.49
C PHE A 508 60.21 -3.66 5.32
N ALA A 509 60.55 -3.54 6.61
CA ALA A 509 60.63 -4.71 7.51
C ALA A 509 59.36 -5.00 8.30
N LEU A 510 58.41 -4.06 8.41
CA LEU A 510 57.24 -4.17 9.31
C LEU A 510 55.92 -4.48 8.60
N VAL A 511 55.82 -4.31 7.28
CA VAL A 511 54.56 -4.48 6.52
C VAL A 511 54.23 -5.93 6.20
N GLN A 512 55.12 -6.86 6.47
CA GLN A 512 54.94 -8.28 6.16
C GLN A 512 54.37 -9.15 7.31
N PHE A 513 54.29 -8.61 8.51
CA PHE A 513 53.75 -9.30 9.67
C PHE A 513 52.73 -8.40 10.37
N GLY A 514 51.49 -8.85 10.41
CA GLY A 514 50.39 -8.08 10.99
C GLY A 514 49.54 -8.90 11.93
N VAL A 515 48.93 -8.24 12.90
CA VAL A 515 47.96 -8.84 13.80
C VAL A 515 46.74 -7.95 13.95
N THR A 516 45.57 -8.56 13.88
CA THR A 516 44.31 -7.95 14.28
C THR A 516 43.66 -8.82 15.34
N ALA A 517 42.94 -8.21 16.27
CA ALA A 517 42.29 -8.93 17.34
C ALA A 517 40.93 -8.31 17.65
N PHE A 518 39.89 -9.11 17.74
CA PHE A 518 38.53 -8.70 18.05
C PHE A 518 37.80 -9.74 18.88
N MET A 519 36.85 -9.30 19.70
CA MET A 519 35.99 -10.19 20.46
C MET A 519 34.99 -10.89 19.54
N LYS A 520 35.03 -12.22 19.50
CA LYS A 520 34.07 -13.05 18.79
C LYS A 520 32.80 -13.29 19.62
N SER A 521 32.97 -13.36 20.93
CA SER A 521 31.92 -13.41 21.95
C SER A 521 32.48 -12.85 23.26
N GLU A 522 31.68 -12.78 24.32
CA GLU A 522 32.17 -12.35 25.67
C GLU A 522 33.37 -13.12 26.16
N ASP A 523 33.51 -14.41 25.81
CA ASP A 523 34.54 -15.32 26.30
C ASP A 523 35.56 -15.74 25.24
N GLN A 524 35.45 -15.28 24.01
CA GLN A 524 36.29 -15.73 22.91
C GLN A 524 36.89 -14.52 22.15
N LEU A 525 38.22 -14.50 22.08
CA LEU A 525 39.01 -13.58 21.32
C LEU A 525 39.47 -14.25 20.01
N ASP A 526 39.26 -13.65 18.90
CA ASP A 526 39.81 -14.05 17.61
C ASP A 526 41.05 -13.19 17.29
N VAL A 527 42.18 -13.83 17.06
CA VAL A 527 43.45 -13.16 16.73
C VAL A 527 43.84 -13.63 15.33
N ARG A 528 43.77 -12.72 14.36
CA ARG A 528 44.22 -12.97 12.99
C ARG A 528 45.65 -12.52 12.82
N ILE A 529 46.51 -13.45 12.41
CA ILE A 529 47.93 -13.21 12.20
C ILE A 529 48.24 -13.39 10.73
N ARG A 530 48.78 -12.37 10.09
CA ARG A 530 49.42 -12.50 8.80
C ARG A 530 50.91 -12.79 9.00
N ALA A 531 51.32 -14.01 8.70
CA ALA A 531 52.68 -14.45 8.89
C ALA A 531 53.44 -14.52 7.58
N VAL A 532 54.63 -13.98 7.52
CA VAL A 532 55.54 -14.00 6.33
C VAL A 532 56.21 -15.36 6.17
N LYS A 533 56.44 -16.05 7.27
CA LYS A 533 57.06 -17.38 7.37
C LYS A 533 56.29 -18.22 8.34
N SER A 534 56.27 -19.52 8.13
CA SER A 534 55.74 -20.45 9.09
C SER A 534 56.63 -20.47 10.36
N ASP A 535 56.02 -20.49 11.53
CA ASP A 535 56.68 -20.53 12.82
C ASP A 535 55.85 -21.40 13.78
N ALA A 536 56.47 -22.49 14.23
CA ALA A 536 55.81 -23.42 15.14
C ALA A 536 55.71 -22.89 16.60
N HIS A 537 56.35 -21.77 16.89
CA HIS A 537 56.50 -21.24 18.26
C HIS A 537 56.16 -19.74 18.35
N SER A 538 55.22 -19.28 17.56
CA SER A 538 54.73 -17.91 17.65
C SER A 538 54.08 -17.68 19.01
N VAL A 539 54.36 -16.55 19.66
CA VAL A 539 53.87 -16.23 20.98
C VAL A 539 52.81 -15.12 20.89
N ILE A 540 51.65 -15.37 21.45
CA ILE A 540 50.63 -14.34 21.68
C ILE A 540 50.59 -14.00 23.15
N THR A 541 50.76 -12.73 23.48
CA THR A 541 50.72 -12.20 24.84
C THR A 541 49.71 -11.09 24.97
N ILE A 542 48.86 -11.12 25.99
CA ILE A 542 47.89 -10.06 26.29
C ILE A 542 48.36 -9.32 27.55
N PHE A 543 48.39 -8.00 27.44
CA PHE A 543 48.71 -7.07 28.53
C PHE A 543 47.51 -6.23 28.92
N ASP A 544 47.30 -5.98 30.17
CA ASP A 544 46.39 -4.91 30.62
C ASP A 544 47.03 -3.51 30.45
N MET A 545 46.22 -2.48 30.66
CA MET A 545 46.67 -1.09 30.47
C MET A 545 47.77 -0.64 31.45
N THR A 546 48.06 -1.42 32.48
CA THR A 546 49.19 -1.21 33.41
C THR A 546 50.48 -1.87 32.92
N GLY A 547 50.44 -2.60 31.81
CA GLY A 547 51.55 -3.34 31.24
C GLY A 547 51.77 -4.72 31.90
N ARG A 548 50.83 -5.17 32.73
CA ARG A 548 50.89 -6.49 33.36
C ARG A 548 50.46 -7.55 32.36
N LYS A 549 51.23 -8.61 32.20
CA LYS A 549 50.88 -9.73 31.36
C LYS A 549 49.73 -10.54 32.01
N VAL A 550 48.60 -10.64 31.33
CA VAL A 550 47.39 -11.35 31.78
C VAL A 550 47.16 -12.66 31.06
N PHE A 551 47.79 -12.84 29.89
CA PHE A 551 47.75 -14.10 29.13
C PHE A 551 49.02 -14.25 28.30
N SER A 552 49.51 -15.48 28.08
CA SER A 552 50.58 -15.77 27.12
C SER A 552 50.51 -17.25 26.71
N SER A 553 50.56 -17.51 25.40
CA SER A 553 50.58 -18.89 24.90
C SER A 553 51.33 -18.97 23.58
N ASN A 554 51.81 -20.19 23.24
CA ASN A 554 52.47 -20.47 21.97
C ASN A 554 51.45 -21.04 20.96
N TYR A 555 51.57 -20.63 19.73
CA TYR A 555 50.76 -21.11 18.62
C TYR A 555 51.64 -21.44 17.42
N SER A 556 51.23 -22.42 16.64
CA SER A 556 51.85 -22.71 15.37
C SER A 556 51.14 -21.86 14.30
N VAL A 557 51.88 -21.02 13.57
CA VAL A 557 51.38 -20.24 12.44
C VAL A 557 52.03 -20.73 11.14
N VAL A 558 51.26 -20.74 10.06
CA VAL A 558 51.76 -21.01 8.73
C VAL A 558 51.94 -19.73 7.95
N LYS A 559 52.80 -19.70 6.91
CA LYS A 559 52.89 -18.53 6.03
C LYS A 559 51.52 -18.21 5.44
N GLY A 560 51.11 -16.97 5.52
CA GLY A 560 49.78 -16.47 5.12
C GLY A 560 48.92 -16.10 6.31
N LEU A 561 47.60 -16.12 6.13
CA LEU A 561 46.63 -15.76 7.15
C LEU A 561 46.37 -16.92 8.10
N ASN A 562 46.35 -16.65 9.40
CA ASN A 562 46.08 -17.61 10.48
C ASN A 562 45.03 -17.01 11.40
N ASP A 563 43.97 -17.75 11.71
CA ASP A 563 42.94 -17.39 12.67
C ASP A 563 43.12 -18.20 13.93
N ILE A 564 43.33 -17.55 15.05
CA ILE A 564 43.60 -18.17 16.35
C ILE A 564 42.54 -17.74 17.35
N ASN A 565 41.77 -18.69 17.83
CA ASN A 565 40.76 -18.45 18.86
C ASN A 565 41.36 -18.63 20.26
N ILE A 566 41.27 -17.60 21.07
CA ILE A 566 41.81 -17.59 22.46
C ILE A 566 40.66 -17.44 23.44
N PRO A 567 40.48 -18.38 24.39
CA PRO A 567 39.52 -18.21 25.46
C PRO A 567 39.97 -17.08 26.39
N VAL A 568 39.12 -16.11 26.65
CA VAL A 568 39.39 -14.92 27.47
C VAL A 568 38.29 -14.67 28.51
N GLY A 569 37.53 -15.69 28.87
CA GLY A 569 36.44 -15.60 29.85
C GLY A 569 36.90 -15.07 31.20
N ASP A 570 38.14 -15.39 31.60
CA ASP A 570 38.72 -14.96 32.86
C ASP A 570 39.23 -13.50 32.86
N LEU A 571 39.24 -12.82 31.71
CA LEU A 571 39.62 -11.41 31.64
C LEU A 571 38.41 -10.52 31.97
N SER A 572 38.63 -9.56 32.85
CA SER A 572 37.62 -8.54 33.16
C SER A 572 37.33 -7.63 31.96
N GLY A 573 36.17 -6.96 31.96
CA GLY A 573 35.92 -5.88 30.99
C GLY A 573 37.02 -4.79 31.10
N GLY A 574 37.52 -4.33 29.93
CA GLY A 574 38.61 -3.36 29.93
C GLY A 574 39.35 -3.31 28.59
N THR A 575 40.36 -2.42 28.55
CA THR A 575 41.25 -2.28 27.39
C THR A 575 42.51 -3.13 27.59
N TYR A 576 42.94 -3.84 26.53
CA TYR A 576 44.09 -4.73 26.52
C TYR A 576 44.95 -4.46 25.28
N ILE A 577 46.23 -4.80 25.37
CA ILE A 577 47.15 -4.82 24.23
C ILE A 577 47.54 -6.28 23.97
N ILE A 578 47.25 -6.73 22.76
CA ILE A 578 47.66 -8.02 22.26
C ILE A 578 49.00 -7.84 21.52
N LYS A 579 50.02 -8.53 21.93
CA LYS A 579 51.32 -8.57 21.29
C LYS A 579 51.56 -9.96 20.70
N THR A 580 51.90 -10.03 19.44
CA THR A 580 52.23 -11.27 18.75
C THR A 580 53.69 -11.21 18.28
N GLU A 581 54.44 -12.28 18.58
CA GLU A 581 55.83 -12.47 18.17
C GLU A 581 55.91 -13.76 17.35
N SER A 582 56.42 -13.68 16.10
CA SER A 582 56.54 -14.83 15.21
C SER A 582 57.73 -14.64 14.28
N ALA A 583 58.59 -15.65 14.17
CA ALA A 583 59.75 -15.70 13.27
C ALA A 583 60.64 -14.45 13.30
N GLY A 584 60.76 -13.81 14.49
CA GLY A 584 61.53 -12.59 14.70
C GLY A 584 60.80 -11.27 14.39
N SER A 585 59.54 -11.35 13.98
CA SER A 585 58.66 -10.19 13.77
C SER A 585 57.74 -9.98 14.98
N VAL A 586 57.39 -8.73 15.27
CA VAL A 586 56.51 -8.35 16.38
C VAL A 586 55.44 -7.42 15.89
N ALA A 587 54.21 -7.69 16.23
CA ALA A 587 53.06 -6.81 15.98
C ALA A 587 52.18 -6.69 17.22
N SER A 588 51.47 -5.59 17.38
CA SER A 588 50.52 -5.41 18.48
C SER A 588 49.23 -4.80 18.03
N ASN A 589 48.15 -5.16 18.71
CA ASN A 589 46.82 -4.62 18.46
C ASN A 589 46.13 -4.25 19.77
N LYS A 590 45.26 -3.27 19.77
CA LYS A 590 44.45 -2.86 20.92
C LYS A 590 43.12 -3.61 20.91
N LEU A 591 42.72 -4.16 22.02
CA LEU A 591 41.46 -4.84 22.24
C LEU A 591 40.64 -4.14 23.32
N ILE A 592 39.33 -4.03 23.11
CA ILE A 592 38.38 -3.63 24.15
C ILE A 592 37.45 -4.82 24.42
N LYS A 593 37.41 -5.27 25.66
CA LYS A 593 36.44 -6.25 26.16
C LYS A 593 35.40 -5.50 26.98
N PHE A 594 34.14 -5.64 26.63
CA PHE A 594 33.00 -4.99 27.28
C PHE A 594 32.46 -5.80 28.46
#